data_f51ef56308a37ac33c55a0a3a8ae0781
#
_entry.id   f51ef56308a37ac33c55a0a3a8ae0781
#
_cell.length_a   1.000
_cell.length_b   1.000
_cell.length_c   1.000
_cell.angle_alpha   90.00
_cell.angle_beta   90.00
_cell.angle_gamma   90.00
#
_symmetry.space_group_name_H-M   'P 1'
#
loop_
_entity.id
_entity.type
_entity.pdbx_description
1 polymer ?
#
loop_
_entity_poly.entity_id
_entity_poly.type
_entity_poly.pdbx_seq_one_letter_code
_entity_poly.pdbx_strand_id
1 'polypeptide(L)'
;MGVAKTQINPIFLCAFKTLRGTFFLQKAALWHFEETDCTTGGFKRQDVRHPMTELLIEPARRSGCEDLHALAEVLKASALRQRSPIDDLLDAGIVDEEPYMRELAHDLGMEWLATIPAPEVPLPLREACGPRIALRHRLLPVAITGEGDKKRLKLATFDPFNLIARQAAAQELALPIDWCMTSRKHLHESLRRLYGVGADTFEQILEGRDFDYDHLEGGEDQANIIDHDDDEEASVVKFVNQIIREALDQRATDIHVEPLSTNLRIRYRIDGRLIEVAVPENIKALQSSVIARLKIMARLDIAERRVPQDGRINLQFEGATIDVRVATVPTVEGESVSLRLLNQEKFNLAKLQMEPFVQRKIEALLNLPNGIILITGPTGSGKSTSLYSFLSEINHPERRIVTVEDPVENKLTGVMQIAVKAEIGLTFAAALRSILRADPNIVMVGEIRDLETAEIAIRASLTGHLVFSTLHTNDAMGGISRLVDMGVEPFLVSAAVRAFLAQRLVRRLCPHCKVPRVVSDEDKLNLGIPLDIPGTPYITKGCDRCRNTGFSGRLAIYEVILLTPAMQELVAHSASAPKMREQAFRDGYVPMRTYGWNKVMQGMTTIEEVISVTSSDIGGDD
;
A
#
# COMPACT_ATOMS: atom_id res chain seq x y z
N MET A 1 7.13 33.04 -56.49
CA MET A 1 6.77 32.88 -55.05
C MET A 1 6.11 31.54 -54.93
N GLY A 2 6.85 30.57 -54.38
CA GLY A 2 6.50 29.16 -54.47
C GLY A 2 5.51 28.73 -53.39
N VAL A 3 4.46 28.06 -53.81
CA VAL A 3 3.53 27.32 -52.95
C VAL A 3 4.09 25.92 -52.79
N ALA A 4 4.47 25.57 -51.56
CA ALA A 4 4.95 24.24 -51.23
C ALA A 4 3.78 23.24 -51.33
N LYS A 5 3.86 22.33 -52.27
CA LYS A 5 3.00 21.14 -52.38
C LYS A 5 3.37 20.19 -51.22
N THR A 6 2.51 20.05 -50.25
CA THR A 6 2.60 19.00 -49.23
C THR A 6 2.27 17.67 -49.90
N GLN A 7 3.29 16.86 -50.19
CA GLN A 7 3.13 15.48 -50.65
C GLN A 7 2.60 14.64 -49.49
N ILE A 8 1.41 14.09 -49.62
CA ILE A 8 0.85 13.07 -48.75
C ILE A 8 1.65 11.79 -48.94
N ASN A 9 2.24 11.31 -47.88
CA ASN A 9 3.10 10.13 -47.80
C ASN A 9 2.29 8.87 -48.19
N PRO A 10 2.72 8.06 -49.19
CA PRO A 10 2.00 6.85 -49.65
C PRO A 10 1.84 5.76 -48.60
N ILE A 11 2.47 5.88 -47.41
CA ILE A 11 2.37 4.95 -46.29
C ILE A 11 0.94 4.92 -45.71
N PHE A 12 0.15 5.99 -45.87
CA PHE A 12 -1.22 6.05 -45.38
C PHE A 12 -2.21 5.11 -46.09
N LEU A 13 -1.93 4.75 -47.36
CA LEU A 13 -2.82 3.88 -48.12
C LEU A 13 -2.58 2.38 -47.88
N CYS A 14 -1.42 1.98 -47.36
CA CYS A 14 -1.09 0.56 -47.13
C CYS A 14 -1.67 0.03 -45.80
N ALA A 15 -1.77 0.88 -44.77
CA ALA A 15 -2.33 0.52 -43.47
C ALA A 15 -3.84 0.19 -43.53
N PHE A 16 -4.57 0.76 -44.51
CA PHE A 16 -6.00 0.52 -44.70
C PHE A 16 -6.34 -0.83 -45.37
N LYS A 17 -5.39 -1.46 -46.07
CA LYS A 17 -5.62 -2.76 -46.72
C LYS A 17 -5.59 -3.97 -45.81
N THR A 18 -5.08 -3.83 -44.60
CA THR A 18 -4.99 -4.92 -43.60
C THR A 18 -6.22 -5.01 -42.67
N LEU A 19 -7.14 -4.05 -42.73
CA LEU A 19 -8.42 -4.04 -42.01
C LEU A 19 -9.51 -4.77 -42.83
N ARG A 20 -9.36 -6.06 -43.08
CA ARG A 20 -10.43 -6.91 -43.63
C ARG A 20 -11.39 -7.37 -42.50
N GLY A 21 -12.23 -6.45 -42.04
CA GLY A 21 -13.49 -6.73 -41.34
C GLY A 21 -14.54 -5.83 -41.98
N THR A 22 -15.53 -6.43 -42.58
CA THR A 22 -16.43 -5.91 -43.64
C THR A 22 -17.36 -4.72 -43.25
N PHE A 23 -17.24 -4.14 -42.08
CA PHE A 23 -18.14 -3.04 -41.64
C PHE A 23 -17.48 -1.65 -41.60
N PHE A 24 -16.15 -1.58 -41.52
CA PHE A 24 -15.41 -0.31 -41.38
C PHE A 24 -15.23 0.43 -42.70
N LEU A 25 -15.22 -0.31 -43.83
CA LEU A 25 -14.97 0.26 -45.15
C LEU A 25 -16.16 1.02 -45.73
N GLN A 26 -17.38 0.78 -45.28
CA GLN A 26 -18.56 1.52 -45.80
C GLN A 26 -18.74 2.91 -45.19
N LYS A 27 -18.25 3.15 -43.95
CA LYS A 27 -18.29 4.48 -43.33
C LYS A 27 -17.01 5.33 -43.57
N ALA A 28 -15.88 4.69 -43.83
CA ALA A 28 -14.60 5.37 -44.13
C ALA A 28 -14.43 5.75 -45.59
N ALA A 29 -15.23 5.21 -46.53
CA ALA A 29 -15.17 5.50 -47.97
C ALA A 29 -15.78 6.84 -48.40
N LEU A 30 -16.30 7.64 -47.45
CA LEU A 30 -16.88 8.98 -47.72
C LEU A 30 -15.84 10.12 -47.63
N TRP A 31 -14.55 9.81 -47.72
CA TRP A 31 -13.48 10.82 -47.84
C TRP A 31 -13.19 11.15 -49.31
N HIS A 32 -14.17 11.70 -50.03
CA HIS A 32 -13.91 12.46 -51.27
C HIS A 32 -13.90 13.95 -50.93
N PHE A 33 -12.76 14.57 -51.02
CA PHE A 33 -12.62 16.01 -51.10
C PHE A 33 -13.20 16.44 -52.46
N GLU A 34 -14.38 17.07 -52.46
CA GLU A 34 -14.78 17.95 -53.56
C GLU A 34 -14.08 19.30 -53.35
N GLU A 35 -13.13 19.61 -54.23
CA GLU A 35 -12.67 20.98 -54.43
C GLU A 35 -13.83 21.78 -55.00
N THR A 36 -14.49 22.61 -54.19
CA THR A 36 -15.39 23.66 -54.70
C THR A 36 -14.71 25.00 -54.58
N ASP A 37 -14.70 25.69 -55.72
CA ASP A 37 -14.17 27.02 -55.96
C ASP A 37 -14.54 28.05 -54.91
N CYS A 38 -13.53 28.80 -54.48
CA CYS A 38 -13.67 30.02 -53.71
C CYS A 38 -14.07 31.20 -54.63
N THR A 39 -15.36 31.55 -54.66
CA THR A 39 -15.77 32.93 -54.94
C THR A 39 -17.06 33.31 -54.22
N THR A 40 -16.94 34.39 -53.40
CA THR A 40 -17.97 35.28 -52.89
C THR A 40 -18.97 34.78 -51.84
N GLY A 41 -18.88 35.37 -50.65
CA GLY A 41 -20.00 35.78 -49.84
C GLY A 41 -20.35 34.91 -48.63
N GLY A 42 -19.98 35.39 -47.45
CA GLY A 42 -20.76 35.18 -46.23
C GLY A 42 -20.75 33.82 -45.56
N PHE A 43 -19.66 33.43 -44.91
CA PHE A 43 -19.62 32.20 -44.12
C PHE A 43 -20.19 32.42 -42.70
N LYS A 44 -21.38 31.88 -42.45
CA LYS A 44 -21.76 31.43 -41.09
C LYS A 44 -20.90 30.22 -40.77
N ARG A 45 -20.14 30.27 -39.66
CA ARG A 45 -19.43 29.11 -39.11
C ARG A 45 -20.46 28.03 -38.77
N GLN A 46 -20.66 27.07 -39.65
CA GLN A 46 -21.24 25.78 -39.30
C GLN A 46 -20.15 24.93 -38.64
N ASP A 47 -20.43 24.39 -37.46
CA ASP A 47 -19.60 23.43 -36.75
C ASP A 47 -19.33 22.24 -37.65
N VAL A 48 -18.12 22.13 -38.18
CA VAL A 48 -17.64 20.91 -38.87
C VAL A 48 -17.43 19.86 -37.79
N ARG A 49 -18.44 19.03 -37.54
CA ARG A 49 -18.34 17.86 -36.65
C ARG A 49 -17.40 16.87 -37.29
N HIS A 50 -16.22 16.68 -36.69
CA HIS A 50 -15.25 15.67 -37.13
C HIS A 50 -15.83 14.27 -36.89
N PRO A 51 -15.85 13.34 -37.87
CA PRO A 51 -16.44 11.99 -37.70
C PRO A 51 -15.89 11.21 -36.50
N MET A 52 -14.61 11.38 -36.17
CA MET A 52 -14.00 10.81 -34.96
C MET A 52 -14.60 11.38 -33.66
N THR A 53 -15.02 12.64 -33.65
CA THR A 53 -15.58 13.26 -32.45
C THR A 53 -16.95 12.66 -32.11
N GLU A 54 -17.79 12.37 -33.11
CA GLU A 54 -19.07 11.68 -32.88
C GLU A 54 -18.88 10.25 -32.37
N LEU A 55 -17.87 9.53 -32.86
CA LEU A 55 -17.54 8.16 -32.44
C LEU A 55 -17.13 8.07 -30.96
N LEU A 56 -16.59 9.14 -30.37
CA LEU A 56 -16.18 9.21 -28.96
C LEU A 56 -17.27 9.82 -28.06
N ILE A 57 -18.14 10.67 -28.61
CA ILE A 57 -19.21 11.34 -27.85
C ILE A 57 -20.40 10.39 -27.58
N GLU A 58 -20.81 9.58 -28.54
CA GLU A 58 -21.96 8.70 -28.36
C GLU A 58 -21.77 7.63 -27.26
N PRO A 59 -20.62 6.92 -27.16
CA PRO A 59 -20.34 6.06 -26.03
C PRO A 59 -20.34 6.81 -24.68
N ALA A 60 -19.80 8.03 -24.63
CA ALA A 60 -19.80 8.84 -23.43
C ALA A 60 -21.22 9.22 -22.97
N ARG A 61 -22.10 9.56 -23.91
CA ARG A 61 -23.51 9.82 -23.62
C ARG A 61 -24.23 8.60 -23.06
N ARG A 62 -24.02 7.41 -23.66
CA ARG A 62 -24.64 6.16 -23.20
C ARG A 62 -24.07 5.67 -21.87
N SER A 63 -22.82 5.97 -21.58
CA SER A 63 -22.19 5.63 -20.29
C SER A 63 -22.56 6.59 -19.15
N GLY A 64 -23.38 7.63 -19.40
CA GLY A 64 -23.87 8.53 -18.37
C GLY A 64 -23.02 9.79 -18.16
N CYS A 65 -22.20 10.19 -19.14
CA CYS A 65 -21.45 11.45 -19.06
C CYS A 65 -22.43 12.66 -19.08
N GLU A 66 -22.37 13.47 -18.03
CA GLU A 66 -23.27 14.64 -17.87
C GLU A 66 -22.78 15.85 -18.66
N ASP A 67 -21.45 16.07 -18.79
CA ASP A 67 -20.87 17.25 -19.44
C ASP A 67 -20.26 16.93 -20.81
N LEU A 68 -21.11 16.80 -21.82
CA LEU A 68 -20.68 16.58 -23.21
C LEU A 68 -19.96 17.80 -23.82
N HIS A 69 -20.12 19.01 -23.23
CA HIS A 69 -19.41 20.19 -23.71
C HIS A 69 -17.94 20.16 -23.28
N ALA A 70 -17.67 19.87 -22.01
CA ALA A 70 -16.30 19.67 -21.52
C ALA A 70 -15.60 18.54 -22.27
N LEU A 71 -16.30 17.43 -22.55
CA LEU A 71 -15.78 16.33 -23.36
C LEU A 71 -15.37 16.78 -24.75
N ALA A 72 -16.20 17.57 -25.45
CA ALA A 72 -15.87 18.08 -26.78
C ALA A 72 -14.65 19.03 -26.77
N GLU A 73 -14.48 19.83 -25.73
CA GLU A 73 -13.33 20.73 -25.58
C GLU A 73 -12.03 19.93 -25.32
N VAL A 74 -12.07 18.88 -24.51
CA VAL A 74 -10.90 17.99 -24.30
C VAL A 74 -10.51 17.31 -25.60
N LEU A 75 -11.46 16.78 -26.37
CA LEU A 75 -11.18 16.16 -27.67
C LEU A 75 -10.56 17.15 -28.70
N LYS A 76 -11.01 18.40 -28.70
CA LYS A 76 -10.38 19.45 -29.55
C LYS A 76 -8.96 19.74 -29.09
N ALA A 77 -8.70 19.82 -27.80
CA ALA A 77 -7.38 20.07 -27.24
C ALA A 77 -6.43 18.90 -27.53
N SER A 78 -6.90 17.67 -27.42
CA SER A 78 -6.16 16.44 -27.71
C SER A 78 -5.71 16.40 -29.18
N ALA A 79 -6.61 16.72 -30.11
CA ALA A 79 -6.30 16.78 -31.54
C ALA A 79 -5.18 17.80 -31.86
N LEU A 80 -5.14 18.92 -31.13
CA LEU A 80 -4.10 19.95 -31.29
C LEU A 80 -2.73 19.47 -30.73
N ARG A 81 -2.74 18.64 -29.68
CA ARG A 81 -1.54 18.16 -28.99
C ARG A 81 -0.95 16.88 -29.58
N GLN A 82 -1.63 16.25 -30.54
CA GLN A 82 -1.25 14.95 -31.11
C GLN A 82 -1.13 13.83 -30.06
N ARG A 83 -1.92 13.92 -29.00
CA ARG A 83 -2.03 12.90 -27.96
C ARG A 83 -3.19 11.93 -28.23
N SER A 84 -3.20 10.82 -27.51
CA SER A 84 -4.35 9.91 -27.52
C SER A 84 -5.59 10.60 -26.96
N PRO A 85 -6.70 10.67 -27.73
CA PRO A 85 -7.94 11.26 -27.23
C PRO A 85 -8.54 10.45 -26.07
N ILE A 86 -8.27 9.14 -25.99
CA ILE A 86 -8.74 8.29 -24.89
C ILE A 86 -7.98 8.61 -23.61
N ASP A 87 -6.64 8.73 -23.68
CA ASP A 87 -5.83 9.11 -22.49
C ASP A 87 -6.29 10.47 -21.95
N ASP A 88 -6.43 11.49 -22.81
CA ASP A 88 -6.83 12.83 -22.37
C ASP A 88 -8.24 12.86 -21.75
N LEU A 89 -9.19 12.06 -22.27
CA LEU A 89 -10.53 11.94 -21.68
C LEU A 89 -10.52 11.27 -20.31
N LEU A 90 -9.74 10.20 -20.15
CA LEU A 90 -9.62 9.48 -18.89
C LEU A 90 -8.87 10.32 -17.84
N ASP A 91 -7.81 11.04 -18.25
CA ASP A 91 -7.05 11.91 -17.36
C ASP A 91 -7.86 13.12 -16.88
N ALA A 92 -8.75 13.65 -17.74
CA ALA A 92 -9.67 14.73 -17.35
C ALA A 92 -10.78 14.28 -16.38
N GLY A 93 -10.99 12.96 -16.20
CA GLY A 93 -12.01 12.42 -15.30
C GLY A 93 -13.46 12.75 -15.70
N ILE A 94 -13.69 13.07 -16.98
CA ILE A 94 -15.02 13.48 -17.49
C ILE A 94 -15.93 12.26 -17.72
N VAL A 95 -15.33 11.09 -17.97
CA VAL A 95 -16.04 9.83 -18.21
C VAL A 95 -15.66 8.80 -17.15
N ASP A 96 -16.65 7.97 -16.76
CA ASP A 96 -16.34 6.76 -15.98
C ASP A 96 -15.71 5.70 -16.90
N GLU A 97 -14.49 5.30 -16.58
CA GLU A 97 -13.64 4.50 -17.46
C GLU A 97 -14.31 3.21 -17.93
N GLU A 98 -14.78 2.34 -17.03
CA GLU A 98 -15.29 1.02 -17.41
C GLU A 98 -16.59 1.08 -18.26
N PRO A 99 -17.62 1.83 -17.86
CA PRO A 99 -18.83 1.99 -18.68
C PRO A 99 -18.53 2.60 -20.04
N TYR A 100 -17.71 3.65 -20.08
CA TYR A 100 -17.34 4.33 -21.33
C TYR A 100 -16.60 3.40 -22.30
N MET A 101 -15.57 2.71 -21.82
CA MET A 101 -14.75 1.82 -22.64
C MET A 101 -15.53 0.61 -23.15
N ARG A 102 -16.50 0.11 -22.37
CA ARG A 102 -17.39 -0.97 -22.79
C ARG A 102 -18.32 -0.54 -23.94
N GLU A 103 -18.92 0.65 -23.83
CA GLU A 103 -19.77 1.20 -24.91
C GLU A 103 -18.95 1.46 -26.19
N LEU A 104 -17.72 1.97 -26.02
CA LEU A 104 -16.81 2.19 -27.14
C LEU A 104 -16.41 0.87 -27.82
N ALA A 105 -16.10 -0.17 -27.05
CA ALA A 105 -15.79 -1.50 -27.60
C ALA A 105 -16.97 -2.06 -28.38
N HIS A 106 -18.19 -1.91 -27.88
CA HIS A 106 -19.41 -2.32 -28.57
C HIS A 106 -19.55 -1.61 -29.93
N ASP A 107 -19.37 -0.29 -29.98
CA ASP A 107 -19.48 0.48 -31.23
C ASP A 107 -18.40 0.14 -32.25
N LEU A 108 -17.22 -0.26 -31.78
CA LEU A 108 -16.11 -0.68 -32.62
C LEU A 108 -16.21 -2.16 -33.03
N GLY A 109 -17.17 -2.92 -32.51
CA GLY A 109 -17.31 -4.36 -32.73
C GLY A 109 -16.14 -5.17 -32.16
N MET A 110 -15.49 -4.66 -31.11
CA MET A 110 -14.39 -5.31 -30.41
C MET A 110 -14.90 -6.03 -29.14
N GLU A 111 -14.30 -7.16 -28.84
CA GLU A 111 -14.63 -7.88 -27.60
C GLU A 111 -14.18 -7.06 -26.39
N TRP A 112 -15.07 -6.89 -25.41
CA TRP A 112 -14.77 -6.24 -24.14
C TRP A 112 -14.36 -7.26 -23.08
N LEU A 113 -13.21 -7.04 -22.45
CA LEU A 113 -12.70 -7.85 -21.34
C LEU A 113 -12.81 -7.06 -20.04
N ALA A 114 -13.83 -7.35 -19.25
CA ALA A 114 -14.02 -6.71 -17.94
C ALA A 114 -12.97 -7.17 -16.91
N THR A 115 -12.47 -8.38 -17.04
CA THR A 115 -11.39 -8.94 -16.22
C THR A 115 -10.49 -9.79 -17.09
N ILE A 116 -9.19 -9.76 -16.80
CA ILE A 116 -8.18 -10.56 -17.51
C ILE A 116 -7.60 -11.53 -16.48
N PRO A 117 -7.90 -12.84 -16.58
CA PRO A 117 -7.35 -13.83 -15.67
C PRO A 117 -5.83 -13.92 -15.84
N ALA A 118 -5.12 -14.19 -14.75
CA ALA A 118 -3.69 -14.49 -14.85
C ALA A 118 -3.51 -15.75 -15.71
N PRO A 119 -2.58 -15.75 -16.67
CA PRO A 119 -2.33 -16.94 -17.49
C PRO A 119 -1.78 -18.07 -16.62
N GLU A 120 -2.29 -19.29 -16.81
CA GLU A 120 -1.77 -20.48 -16.11
C GLU A 120 -0.31 -20.75 -16.48
N VAL A 121 0.07 -20.50 -17.73
CA VAL A 121 1.44 -20.61 -18.24
C VAL A 121 1.81 -19.29 -18.95
N PRO A 122 2.55 -18.38 -18.28
CA PRO A 122 2.90 -17.07 -18.86
C PRO A 122 3.87 -17.12 -20.05
N LEU A 123 4.78 -18.10 -20.08
CA LEU A 123 5.89 -18.16 -21.03
C LEU A 123 5.46 -18.09 -22.51
N PRO A 124 4.49 -18.87 -23.00
CA PRO A 124 4.07 -18.79 -24.40
C PRO A 124 3.53 -17.43 -24.82
N LEU A 125 2.88 -16.70 -23.91
CA LEU A 125 2.37 -15.36 -24.17
C LEU A 125 3.51 -14.33 -24.21
N ARG A 126 4.52 -14.47 -23.35
CA ARG A 126 5.72 -13.63 -23.36
C ARG A 126 6.57 -13.84 -24.62
N GLU A 127 6.67 -15.09 -25.10
CA GLU A 127 7.35 -15.40 -26.34
C GLU A 127 6.61 -14.86 -27.57
N ALA A 128 5.27 -14.91 -27.56
CA ALA A 128 4.44 -14.42 -28.66
C ALA A 128 4.40 -12.89 -28.74
N CYS A 129 4.52 -12.20 -27.60
CA CYS A 129 4.60 -10.74 -27.51
C CYS A 129 5.65 -10.39 -26.46
N GLY A 130 6.81 -9.95 -26.87
CA GLY A 130 7.90 -9.57 -25.98
C GLY A 130 7.58 -8.32 -25.15
N PRO A 131 8.27 -8.12 -23.99
CA PRO A 131 8.02 -7.00 -23.08
C PRO A 131 8.17 -5.65 -23.77
N ARG A 132 9.12 -5.49 -24.68
CA ARG A 132 9.37 -4.26 -25.42
C ARG A 132 8.14 -3.75 -26.17
N ILE A 133 7.48 -4.59 -26.95
CA ILE A 133 6.27 -4.23 -27.71
C ILE A 133 5.11 -4.00 -26.75
N ALA A 134 4.92 -4.95 -25.82
CA ALA A 134 3.83 -4.94 -24.88
C ALA A 134 3.80 -3.66 -24.02
N LEU A 135 4.92 -3.30 -23.44
CA LEU A 135 5.02 -2.18 -22.50
C LEU A 135 5.10 -0.83 -23.23
N ARG A 136 5.95 -0.72 -24.28
CA ARG A 136 6.09 0.51 -25.06
C ARG A 136 4.78 0.95 -25.70
N HIS A 137 4.00 0.00 -26.20
CA HIS A 137 2.77 0.28 -26.94
C HIS A 137 1.50 0.00 -26.12
N ARG A 138 1.65 -0.35 -24.85
CA ARG A 138 0.52 -0.68 -23.94
C ARG A 138 -0.42 -1.72 -24.55
N LEU A 139 0.17 -2.86 -24.96
CA LEU A 139 -0.50 -3.99 -25.58
C LEU A 139 -0.35 -5.24 -24.70
N LEU A 140 -1.45 -5.91 -24.36
CA LEU A 140 -1.42 -7.06 -23.48
C LEU A 140 -1.79 -8.33 -24.26
N PRO A 141 -0.89 -9.34 -24.37
CA PRO A 141 -1.26 -10.65 -24.88
C PRO A 141 -2.12 -11.39 -23.84
N VAL A 142 -3.32 -11.77 -24.25
CA VAL A 142 -4.33 -12.39 -23.37
C VAL A 142 -4.36 -13.90 -23.53
N ALA A 143 -4.36 -14.39 -24.76
CA ALA A 143 -4.42 -15.82 -25.08
C ALA A 143 -3.90 -16.09 -26.49
N ILE A 144 -3.41 -17.31 -26.71
CA ILE A 144 -3.16 -17.86 -28.04
C ILE A 144 -4.32 -18.80 -28.36
N THR A 145 -5.08 -18.50 -29.41
CA THR A 145 -6.27 -19.25 -29.83
C THR A 145 -5.98 -20.04 -31.13
N GLY A 146 -6.68 -21.16 -31.33
CA GLY A 146 -6.47 -22.01 -32.52
C GLY A 146 -5.34 -23.03 -32.38
N GLU A 147 -5.24 -23.94 -33.34
CA GLU A 147 -4.21 -25.00 -33.37
C GLU A 147 -3.44 -24.98 -34.68
N GLY A 148 -2.17 -25.40 -34.62
CA GLY A 148 -1.28 -25.46 -35.80
C GLY A 148 -1.13 -24.12 -36.51
N ASP A 149 -1.29 -24.08 -37.83
CA ASP A 149 -1.15 -22.86 -38.67
C ASP A 149 -2.30 -21.85 -38.49
N LYS A 150 -3.35 -22.21 -37.73
CA LYS A 150 -4.49 -21.31 -37.41
C LYS A 150 -4.32 -20.59 -36.07
N LYS A 151 -3.15 -20.64 -35.48
CA LYS A 151 -2.89 -19.92 -34.24
C LYS A 151 -3.03 -18.41 -34.43
N ARG A 152 -3.70 -17.75 -33.51
CA ARG A 152 -3.90 -16.30 -33.47
C ARG A 152 -3.61 -15.80 -32.06
N LEU A 153 -3.04 -14.61 -31.97
CA LEU A 153 -2.78 -13.96 -30.70
C LEU A 153 -3.93 -12.99 -30.37
N LYS A 154 -4.63 -13.24 -29.27
CA LYS A 154 -5.59 -12.29 -28.72
C LYS A 154 -4.84 -11.21 -27.97
N LEU A 155 -4.93 -9.96 -28.47
CA LEU A 155 -4.17 -8.82 -27.99
C LEU A 155 -5.12 -7.73 -27.49
N ALA A 156 -5.03 -7.36 -26.23
CA ALA A 156 -5.86 -6.33 -25.62
C ALA A 156 -5.18 -4.95 -25.66
N THR A 157 -5.99 -3.93 -25.90
CA THR A 157 -5.62 -2.52 -25.82
C THR A 157 -6.72 -1.74 -25.10
N PHE A 158 -6.39 -0.59 -24.52
CA PHE A 158 -7.39 0.38 -24.07
C PHE A 158 -7.56 1.52 -25.08
N ASP A 159 -6.56 1.74 -25.96
CA ASP A 159 -6.64 2.76 -27.01
C ASP A 159 -6.65 2.12 -28.41
N PRO A 160 -7.84 1.89 -28.97
CA PRO A 160 -7.98 1.29 -30.30
C PRO A 160 -7.56 2.23 -31.43
N PHE A 161 -7.36 3.53 -31.15
CA PHE A 161 -6.98 4.54 -32.14
C PHE A 161 -5.47 4.76 -32.24
N ASN A 162 -4.68 4.12 -31.38
CA ASN A 162 -3.22 4.17 -31.44
C ASN A 162 -2.69 3.39 -32.65
N LEU A 163 -2.56 4.09 -33.79
CA LEU A 163 -2.09 3.50 -35.05
C LEU A 163 -0.63 3.03 -34.98
N ILE A 164 0.20 3.72 -34.20
CA ILE A 164 1.61 3.37 -34.00
C ILE A 164 1.70 1.99 -33.31
N ALA A 165 0.93 1.78 -32.25
CA ALA A 165 0.87 0.51 -31.56
C ALA A 165 0.37 -0.63 -32.45
N ARG A 166 -0.67 -0.36 -33.24
CA ARG A 166 -1.21 -1.34 -34.21
C ARG A 166 -0.23 -1.71 -35.28
N GLN A 167 0.50 -0.73 -35.82
CA GLN A 167 1.49 -0.95 -36.86
C GLN A 167 2.71 -1.72 -36.32
N ALA A 168 3.20 -1.35 -35.13
CA ALA A 168 4.28 -2.07 -34.45
C ALA A 168 3.89 -3.55 -34.20
N ALA A 169 2.70 -3.78 -33.67
CA ALA A 169 2.21 -5.14 -33.45
C ALA A 169 2.10 -5.95 -34.73
N ALA A 170 1.61 -5.34 -35.84
CA ALA A 170 1.49 -6.03 -37.14
C ALA A 170 2.84 -6.33 -37.78
N GLN A 171 3.89 -5.58 -37.50
CA GLN A 171 5.22 -5.75 -38.06
C GLN A 171 6.11 -6.71 -37.27
N GLU A 172 6.00 -6.67 -35.94
CA GLU A 172 6.92 -7.37 -35.05
C GLU A 172 6.37 -8.70 -34.49
N LEU A 173 5.02 -8.87 -34.43
CA LEU A 173 4.44 -10.11 -33.95
C LEU A 173 4.23 -11.13 -35.05
N ALA A 174 4.67 -12.36 -34.80
CA ALA A 174 4.61 -13.43 -35.80
C ALA A 174 3.20 -14.01 -36.04
N LEU A 175 2.30 -13.90 -35.03
CA LEU A 175 0.96 -14.45 -35.09
C LEU A 175 -0.05 -13.40 -35.58
N PRO A 176 -1.07 -13.81 -36.36
CA PRO A 176 -2.20 -12.96 -36.67
C PRO A 176 -2.90 -12.50 -35.39
N ILE A 177 -3.35 -11.24 -35.35
CA ILE A 177 -3.84 -10.60 -34.13
C ILE A 177 -5.36 -10.54 -34.13
N ASP A 178 -5.97 -10.95 -33.03
CA ASP A 178 -7.37 -10.72 -32.66
C ASP A 178 -7.42 -9.62 -31.60
N TRP A 179 -7.90 -8.44 -31.99
CA TRP A 179 -7.95 -7.27 -31.11
C TRP A 179 -9.14 -7.33 -30.17
N CYS A 180 -8.90 -7.06 -28.89
CA CYS A 180 -9.93 -6.87 -27.87
C CYS A 180 -9.65 -5.61 -27.03
N MET A 181 -10.63 -5.16 -26.25
CA MET A 181 -10.52 -3.97 -25.42
C MET A 181 -10.67 -4.30 -23.96
N THR A 182 -9.96 -3.54 -23.14
CA THR A 182 -10.08 -3.57 -21.67
C THR A 182 -9.89 -2.16 -21.11
N SER A 183 -10.13 -1.94 -19.82
CA SER A 183 -9.83 -0.65 -19.19
C SER A 183 -8.32 -0.40 -19.10
N ARG A 184 -7.93 0.87 -19.10
CA ARG A 184 -6.53 1.30 -18.93
C ARG A 184 -5.95 0.71 -17.63
N LYS A 185 -6.72 0.75 -16.56
CA LYS A 185 -6.34 0.21 -15.26
C LYS A 185 -6.06 -1.29 -15.32
N HIS A 186 -7.00 -2.10 -15.84
CA HIS A 186 -6.83 -3.56 -15.94
C HIS A 186 -5.69 -3.95 -16.87
N LEU A 187 -5.48 -3.19 -17.95
CA LEU A 187 -4.36 -3.41 -18.86
C LEU A 187 -3.01 -3.22 -18.13
N HIS A 188 -2.82 -2.10 -17.43
CA HIS A 188 -1.59 -1.82 -16.69
C HIS A 188 -1.32 -2.85 -15.58
N GLU A 189 -2.34 -3.20 -14.80
CA GLU A 189 -2.22 -4.23 -13.76
C GLU A 189 -1.82 -5.60 -14.34
N SER A 190 -2.40 -5.96 -15.49
CA SER A 190 -2.12 -7.25 -16.14
C SER A 190 -0.75 -7.27 -16.83
N LEU A 191 -0.30 -6.15 -17.43
CA LEU A 191 1.05 -6.00 -17.96
C LEU A 191 2.11 -6.17 -16.86
N ARG A 192 1.93 -5.51 -15.72
CA ARG A 192 2.82 -5.66 -14.55
C ARG A 192 2.83 -7.09 -14.02
N ARG A 193 1.68 -7.77 -14.00
CA ARG A 193 1.57 -9.17 -13.59
C ARG A 193 2.28 -10.12 -14.55
N LEU A 194 2.22 -9.85 -15.85
CA LEU A 194 2.81 -10.70 -16.89
C LEU A 194 4.32 -10.46 -17.03
N TYR A 195 4.79 -9.22 -17.10
CA TYR A 195 6.19 -8.88 -17.39
C TYR A 195 7.00 -8.43 -16.16
N GLY A 196 6.35 -8.12 -15.05
CA GLY A 196 7.01 -7.63 -13.84
C GLY A 196 7.08 -6.12 -13.75
N VAL A 197 7.40 -5.63 -12.54
CA VAL A 197 7.60 -4.21 -12.25
C VAL A 197 8.89 -3.73 -12.91
N GLY A 198 8.84 -2.59 -13.61
CA GLY A 198 10.01 -2.00 -14.24
C GLY A 198 10.55 -2.76 -15.46
N ALA A 199 9.77 -3.68 -16.03
CA ALA A 199 10.20 -4.46 -17.18
C ALA A 199 10.53 -3.59 -18.40
N ASP A 200 9.81 -2.49 -18.60
CA ASP A 200 10.09 -1.48 -19.63
C ASP A 200 11.45 -0.80 -19.45
N THR A 201 11.74 -0.38 -18.23
CA THR A 201 13.02 0.23 -17.86
C THR A 201 14.16 -0.79 -17.94
N PHE A 202 13.90 -2.03 -17.49
CA PHE A 202 14.87 -3.11 -17.52
C PHE A 202 15.32 -3.46 -18.95
N GLU A 203 14.39 -3.60 -19.89
CA GLU A 203 14.69 -3.84 -21.32
C GLU A 203 15.56 -2.72 -21.92
N GLN A 204 15.26 -1.47 -21.59
CA GLN A 204 16.03 -0.32 -22.06
C GLN A 204 17.47 -0.32 -21.51
N ILE A 205 17.66 -0.78 -20.27
CA ILE A 205 19.00 -0.92 -19.66
C ILE A 205 19.82 -2.02 -20.36
N LEU A 206 19.19 -3.16 -20.71
CA LEU A 206 19.87 -4.27 -21.37
C LEU A 206 20.23 -3.99 -22.82
N GLU A 207 19.53 -3.11 -23.53
CA GLU A 207 19.80 -2.75 -24.95
C GLU A 207 21.10 -1.93 -25.12
N GLY A 208 21.91 -1.73 -24.07
CA GLY A 208 23.31 -1.31 -24.22
C GLY A 208 23.55 0.19 -24.23
N ARG A 209 22.94 0.92 -23.37
CA ARG A 209 23.47 2.23 -22.97
C ARG A 209 24.41 2.03 -21.80
N ASP A 210 25.68 2.36 -21.99
CA ASP A 210 26.77 2.20 -21.05
C ASP A 210 26.38 2.63 -19.63
N PHE A 211 26.69 1.78 -18.66
CA PHE A 211 26.61 2.10 -17.25
C PHE A 211 27.70 3.12 -16.92
N ASP A 212 27.37 4.38 -17.02
CA ASP A 212 28.24 5.46 -16.54
C ASP A 212 27.96 5.67 -15.05
N TYR A 213 28.85 5.12 -14.20
CA TYR A 213 28.80 5.28 -12.74
C TYR A 213 28.96 6.75 -12.31
N ASP A 214 29.56 7.59 -13.16
CA ASP A 214 29.86 8.99 -12.84
C ASP A 214 28.61 9.90 -12.82
N HIS A 215 27.49 9.48 -13.45
CA HIS A 215 26.22 10.22 -13.39
C HIS A 215 25.36 9.91 -12.16
N LEU A 216 25.78 9.01 -11.25
CA LEU A 216 25.07 8.72 -10.00
C LEU A 216 25.27 9.80 -8.91
N GLU A 217 26.20 10.72 -9.13
CA GLU A 217 26.49 11.87 -8.23
C GLU A 217 25.66 13.15 -8.55
N GLY A 218 24.45 13.01 -9.04
CA GLY A 218 23.51 14.11 -9.21
C GLY A 218 23.16 14.76 -7.88
N GLY A 219 23.15 16.12 -7.87
CA GLY A 219 23.08 16.99 -6.70
C GLY A 219 22.12 16.55 -5.59
N GLU A 220 22.54 16.81 -4.36
CA GLU A 220 22.03 16.25 -3.10
C GLU A 220 20.50 16.36 -2.87
N ASP A 221 19.79 17.26 -3.54
CA ASP A 221 18.36 17.53 -3.33
C ASP A 221 17.44 16.94 -4.40
N GLN A 222 17.93 16.60 -5.60
CA GLN A 222 17.09 16.04 -6.69
C GLN A 222 16.96 14.51 -6.64
N ALA A 223 17.85 13.82 -5.94
CA ALA A 223 17.92 12.36 -5.91
C ALA A 223 16.71 11.65 -5.28
N ASN A 224 15.86 12.38 -4.55
CA ASN A 224 14.80 11.81 -3.69
C ASN A 224 13.38 12.21 -4.11
N ILE A 225 13.21 12.84 -5.29
CA ILE A 225 11.89 13.16 -5.86
C ILE A 225 11.47 11.98 -6.74
N ILE A 226 10.37 11.30 -6.36
CA ILE A 226 9.86 10.12 -7.07
C ILE A 226 8.75 10.49 -8.07
N ASP A 227 8.22 11.71 -8.00
CA ASP A 227 7.00 12.12 -8.71
C ASP A 227 7.17 12.40 -10.21
N HIS A 228 8.39 12.57 -10.73
CA HIS A 228 8.62 12.88 -12.14
C HIS A 228 9.08 11.66 -12.93
N ASP A 229 8.25 11.23 -13.90
CA ASP A 229 8.65 10.39 -15.01
C ASP A 229 9.33 11.27 -16.08
N ASP A 230 10.60 11.63 -15.89
CA ASP A 230 11.38 12.20 -16.97
C ASP A 230 11.68 11.11 -18.00
N ASP A 231 11.09 11.26 -19.18
CA ASP A 231 11.03 10.25 -20.26
C ASP A 231 12.41 9.92 -20.89
N GLU A 232 13.51 10.57 -20.50
CA GLU A 232 14.78 10.47 -21.23
C GLU A 232 15.86 9.58 -20.61
N GLU A 233 15.74 9.14 -19.33
CA GLU A 233 16.75 8.29 -18.69
C GLU A 233 16.23 6.90 -18.35
N ALA A 234 16.58 5.93 -19.21
CA ALA A 234 16.53 4.52 -18.88
C ALA A 234 17.66 4.21 -17.88
N SER A 235 17.35 4.20 -16.58
CA SER A 235 18.38 4.02 -15.56
C SER A 235 17.92 3.11 -14.41
N VAL A 236 18.87 2.51 -13.71
CA VAL A 236 18.65 1.80 -12.45
C VAL A 236 17.92 2.69 -11.43
N VAL A 237 18.10 4.01 -11.53
CA VAL A 237 17.42 5.02 -10.73
C VAL A 237 15.90 4.94 -10.94
N LYS A 238 15.45 4.95 -12.20
CA LYS A 238 14.03 4.85 -12.57
C LYS A 238 13.43 3.51 -12.09
N PHE A 239 14.15 2.41 -12.24
CA PHE A 239 13.74 1.10 -11.76
C PHE A 239 13.55 1.06 -10.23
N VAL A 240 14.52 1.57 -9.46
CA VAL A 240 14.43 1.64 -7.99
C VAL A 240 13.28 2.54 -7.55
N ASN A 241 13.13 3.71 -8.18
CA ASN A 241 12.03 4.63 -7.90
C ASN A 241 10.68 3.98 -8.17
N GLN A 242 10.55 3.21 -9.25
CA GLN A 242 9.31 2.50 -9.60
C GLN A 242 8.95 1.42 -8.58
N ILE A 243 9.93 0.65 -8.09
CA ILE A 243 9.73 -0.33 -6.99
C ILE A 243 9.19 0.36 -5.73
N ILE A 244 9.80 1.50 -5.36
CA ILE A 244 9.39 2.24 -4.16
C ILE A 244 8.01 2.86 -4.36
N ARG A 245 7.73 3.49 -5.50
CA ARG A 245 6.42 4.07 -5.83
C ARG A 245 5.33 3.01 -5.73
N GLU A 246 5.54 1.88 -6.36
CA GLU A 246 4.56 0.79 -6.33
C GLU A 246 4.33 0.25 -4.90
N ALA A 247 5.38 0.15 -4.10
CA ALA A 247 5.23 -0.24 -2.69
C ALA A 247 4.37 0.77 -1.91
N LEU A 248 4.55 2.08 -2.14
CA LEU A 248 3.76 3.14 -1.54
C LEU A 248 2.28 3.09 -1.98
N ASP A 249 2.02 2.95 -3.28
CA ASP A 249 0.68 2.78 -3.85
C ASP A 249 -0.03 1.56 -3.27
N GLN A 250 0.76 0.51 -2.98
CA GLN A 250 0.27 -0.71 -2.37
C GLN A 250 0.15 -0.63 -0.84
N ARG A 251 0.50 0.50 -0.23
CA ARG A 251 0.53 0.69 1.22
C ARG A 251 1.40 -0.36 1.92
N ALA A 252 2.49 -0.75 1.29
CA ALA A 252 3.48 -1.60 1.91
C ALA A 252 4.14 -0.89 3.10
N THR A 253 4.44 -1.64 4.14
CA THR A 253 5.20 -1.14 5.29
C THR A 253 6.69 -1.37 5.13
N ASP A 254 7.07 -2.42 4.42
CA ASP A 254 8.47 -2.77 4.20
C ASP A 254 8.65 -3.28 2.76
N ILE A 255 9.84 -3.01 2.19
CA ILE A 255 10.33 -3.58 0.94
C ILE A 255 11.57 -4.42 1.29
N HIS A 256 11.63 -5.64 0.79
CA HIS A 256 12.79 -6.52 0.92
C HIS A 256 13.36 -6.82 -0.45
N VAL A 257 14.63 -6.50 -0.65
CA VAL A 257 15.42 -6.82 -1.85
C VAL A 257 16.40 -7.92 -1.45
N GLU A 258 16.17 -9.11 -1.95
CA GLU A 258 16.83 -10.33 -1.47
C GLU A 258 17.57 -11.04 -2.61
N PRO A 259 18.91 -11.02 -2.61
CA PRO A 259 19.70 -11.83 -3.52
C PRO A 259 19.48 -13.33 -3.29
N LEU A 260 19.22 -14.05 -4.36
CA LEU A 260 19.14 -15.51 -4.38
C LEU A 260 20.17 -16.06 -5.38
N SER A 261 20.43 -17.37 -5.37
CA SER A 261 21.39 -18.01 -6.28
C SER A 261 21.04 -17.79 -7.76
N THR A 262 19.76 -17.80 -8.12
CA THR A 262 19.29 -17.70 -9.51
C THR A 262 18.60 -16.38 -9.85
N ASN A 263 18.16 -15.61 -8.85
CA ASN A 263 17.32 -14.42 -9.07
C ASN A 263 17.58 -13.34 -8.00
N LEU A 264 17.08 -12.12 -8.23
CA LEU A 264 16.91 -11.08 -7.23
C LEU A 264 15.42 -11.02 -6.87
N ARG A 265 15.08 -11.47 -5.66
CA ARG A 265 13.69 -11.49 -5.19
C ARG A 265 13.33 -10.16 -4.53
N ILE A 266 12.19 -9.58 -4.92
CA ILE A 266 11.63 -8.40 -4.28
C ILE A 266 10.32 -8.78 -3.62
N ARG A 267 10.15 -8.40 -2.35
CA ARG A 267 8.91 -8.65 -1.59
C ARG A 267 8.45 -7.38 -0.89
N TYR A 268 7.14 -7.16 -0.93
CA TYR A 268 6.50 -6.11 -0.15
C TYR A 268 5.80 -6.72 1.06
N ARG A 269 5.87 -6.04 2.21
CA ARG A 269 5.05 -6.38 3.37
C ARG A 269 3.79 -5.55 3.34
N ILE A 270 2.66 -6.18 3.02
CA ILE A 270 1.34 -5.55 2.93
C ILE A 270 0.44 -6.20 3.97
N ASP A 271 -0.18 -5.39 4.83
CA ASP A 271 -1.05 -5.86 5.93
C ASP A 271 -0.40 -6.96 6.79
N GLY A 272 0.93 -6.87 7.00
CA GLY A 272 1.73 -7.80 7.80
C GLY A 272 2.25 -9.02 7.05
N ARG A 273 1.77 -9.33 5.84
CA ARG A 273 2.22 -10.46 5.02
C ARG A 273 3.23 -10.04 3.97
N LEU A 274 4.22 -10.89 3.75
CA LEU A 274 5.15 -10.75 2.63
C LEU A 274 4.50 -11.25 1.35
N ILE A 275 4.50 -10.39 0.33
CA ILE A 275 3.98 -10.69 -1.01
C ILE A 275 5.16 -10.54 -1.97
N GLU A 276 5.43 -11.56 -2.75
CA GLU A 276 6.46 -11.50 -3.79
C GLU A 276 5.97 -10.64 -4.96
N VAL A 277 6.86 -9.77 -5.40
CA VAL A 277 6.63 -8.86 -6.53
C VAL A 277 7.18 -9.52 -7.78
N ALA A 278 6.37 -9.56 -8.84
CA ALA A 278 6.85 -9.99 -10.12
C ALA A 278 7.91 -9.00 -10.63
N VAL A 279 9.08 -9.50 -10.98
CA VAL A 279 10.20 -8.73 -11.53
C VAL A 279 10.59 -9.30 -12.90
N PRO A 280 11.29 -8.52 -13.75
CA PRO A 280 11.75 -8.99 -15.04
C PRO A 280 12.64 -10.24 -14.94
N GLU A 281 12.60 -11.10 -15.94
CA GLU A 281 13.55 -12.19 -16.07
C GLU A 281 14.98 -11.61 -16.19
N ASN A 282 15.96 -12.27 -15.58
CA ASN A 282 17.36 -11.82 -15.54
C ASN A 282 17.64 -10.56 -14.70
N ILE A 283 16.71 -10.12 -13.85
CA ILE A 283 16.92 -8.99 -12.92
C ILE A 283 18.20 -9.15 -12.08
N LYS A 284 18.69 -10.38 -11.91
CA LYS A 284 19.94 -10.65 -11.21
C LYS A 284 21.14 -9.91 -11.80
N ALA A 285 21.15 -9.64 -13.10
CA ALA A 285 22.20 -8.85 -13.75
C ALA A 285 22.31 -7.42 -13.18
N LEU A 286 21.22 -6.85 -12.69
CA LEU A 286 21.18 -5.52 -12.09
C LEU A 286 21.34 -5.52 -10.56
N GLN A 287 21.55 -6.69 -9.92
CA GLN A 287 21.61 -6.82 -8.46
C GLN A 287 22.55 -5.81 -7.82
N SER A 288 23.80 -5.74 -8.29
CA SER A 288 24.81 -4.84 -7.72
C SER A 288 24.45 -3.37 -7.88
N SER A 289 23.89 -2.99 -9.04
CA SER A 289 23.50 -1.61 -9.35
C SER A 289 22.28 -1.18 -8.54
N VAL A 290 21.29 -2.05 -8.35
CA VAL A 290 20.11 -1.80 -7.51
C VAL A 290 20.51 -1.58 -6.06
N ILE A 291 21.38 -2.46 -5.53
CA ILE A 291 21.86 -2.34 -4.14
C ILE A 291 22.72 -1.06 -3.97
N ALA A 292 23.61 -0.77 -4.92
CA ALA A 292 24.42 0.47 -4.90
C ALA A 292 23.52 1.71 -4.89
N ARG A 293 22.49 1.75 -5.74
CA ARG A 293 21.55 2.89 -5.77
C ARG A 293 20.81 3.06 -4.45
N LEU A 294 20.33 1.98 -3.82
CA LEU A 294 19.69 2.04 -2.51
C LEU A 294 20.63 2.54 -1.42
N LYS A 295 21.92 2.13 -1.46
CA LYS A 295 22.94 2.62 -0.55
C LYS A 295 23.22 4.12 -0.74
N ILE A 296 23.33 4.59 -1.99
CA ILE A 296 23.51 6.03 -2.30
C ILE A 296 22.35 6.84 -1.71
N MET A 297 21.11 6.42 -1.99
CA MET A 297 19.91 7.10 -1.47
C MET A 297 19.90 7.16 0.06
N ALA A 298 20.42 6.11 0.73
CA ALA A 298 20.50 6.01 2.18
C ALA A 298 21.78 6.62 2.79
N ARG A 299 22.69 7.18 1.97
CA ARG A 299 24.01 7.72 2.36
C ARG A 299 24.90 6.68 3.05
N LEU A 300 24.85 5.43 2.55
CA LEU A 300 25.66 4.31 3.03
C LEU A 300 26.92 4.14 2.17
N ASP A 301 27.93 3.50 2.73
CA ASP A 301 29.19 3.20 2.03
C ASP A 301 28.95 2.08 0.99
N ILE A 302 29.13 2.40 -0.30
CA ILE A 302 28.93 1.47 -1.43
C ILE A 302 30.07 0.44 -1.50
N ALA A 303 31.27 0.83 -1.10
CA ALA A 303 32.46 -0.02 -1.16
C ALA A 303 32.47 -1.08 -0.07
N GLU A 304 31.91 -0.78 1.11
CA GLU A 304 31.81 -1.74 2.21
C GLU A 304 30.60 -2.67 2.02
N ARG A 305 30.86 -3.96 1.89
CA ARG A 305 29.86 -5.00 1.63
C ARG A 305 29.91 -6.17 2.61
N ARG A 306 30.80 -6.12 3.62
CA ARG A 306 31.10 -7.21 4.53
C ARG A 306 30.41 -7.08 5.88
N VAL A 307 29.94 -5.88 6.21
CA VAL A 307 29.28 -5.58 7.48
C VAL A 307 27.91 -4.97 7.23
N PRO A 308 26.93 -5.18 8.14
CA PRO A 308 25.64 -4.51 8.08
C PRO A 308 25.78 -3.00 8.14
N GLN A 309 24.92 -2.29 7.46
CA GLN A 309 24.84 -0.83 7.50
C GLN A 309 23.38 -0.39 7.66
N ASP A 310 23.18 0.69 8.43
CA ASP A 310 21.88 1.30 8.66
C ASP A 310 21.88 2.75 8.18
N GLY A 311 20.82 3.16 7.46
CA GLY A 311 20.70 4.51 6.91
C GLY A 311 19.26 4.98 6.82
N ARG A 312 19.07 6.19 6.28
CA ARG A 312 17.75 6.80 6.08
C ARG A 312 17.67 7.50 4.74
N ILE A 313 16.48 7.45 4.14
CA ILE A 313 16.13 8.17 2.92
C ILE A 313 14.92 9.04 3.23
N ASN A 314 14.95 10.31 2.83
CA ASN A 314 13.78 11.18 2.83
C ASN A 314 13.25 11.26 1.40
N LEU A 315 12.06 10.66 1.17
CA LEU A 315 11.42 10.65 -0.15
C LEU A 315 10.36 11.72 -0.23
N GLN A 316 10.22 12.35 -1.40
CA GLN A 316 9.06 13.17 -1.74
C GLN A 316 8.13 12.34 -2.63
N PHE A 317 6.90 12.18 -2.21
CA PHE A 317 5.89 11.42 -2.94
C PHE A 317 4.51 12.07 -2.75
N GLU A 318 3.84 12.44 -3.85
CA GLU A 318 2.52 13.12 -3.85
C GLU A 318 2.46 14.34 -2.90
N GLY A 319 3.55 15.12 -2.87
CA GLY A 319 3.66 16.30 -2.02
C GLY A 319 3.87 16.03 -0.52
N ALA A 320 4.01 14.77 -0.12
CA ALA A 320 4.33 14.38 1.25
C ALA A 320 5.78 13.89 1.37
N THR A 321 6.42 14.18 2.50
CA THR A 321 7.74 13.63 2.82
C THR A 321 7.58 12.31 3.56
N ILE A 322 8.17 11.24 3.03
CA ILE A 322 8.19 9.91 3.61
C ILE A 322 9.60 9.62 4.13
N ASP A 323 9.72 9.30 5.41
CA ASP A 323 10.98 8.82 6.00
C ASP A 323 11.10 7.31 5.78
N VAL A 324 12.22 6.86 5.19
CA VAL A 324 12.49 5.44 4.93
C VAL A 324 13.76 5.04 5.67
N ARG A 325 13.64 4.02 6.51
CA ARG A 325 14.81 3.39 7.14
C ARG A 325 15.31 2.26 6.26
N VAL A 326 16.61 2.24 6.04
CA VAL A 326 17.28 1.25 5.19
C VAL A 326 18.28 0.48 6.04
N ALA A 327 18.21 -0.85 5.98
CA ALA A 327 19.18 -1.73 6.58
C ALA A 327 19.75 -2.67 5.51
N THR A 328 21.08 -2.80 5.43
CA THR A 328 21.76 -3.76 4.57
C THR A 328 22.38 -4.86 5.42
N VAL A 329 22.27 -6.11 4.96
CA VAL A 329 22.83 -7.27 5.63
C VAL A 329 23.60 -8.11 4.62
N PRO A 330 24.90 -8.37 4.83
CA PRO A 330 25.67 -9.27 3.98
C PRO A 330 25.11 -10.69 4.01
N THR A 331 24.93 -11.30 2.85
CA THR A 331 24.54 -12.72 2.71
C THR A 331 25.49 -13.43 1.76
N VAL A 332 25.36 -14.75 1.66
CA VAL A 332 26.19 -15.57 0.76
C VAL A 332 26.04 -15.15 -0.71
N GLU A 333 24.83 -14.72 -1.10
CA GLU A 333 24.51 -14.36 -2.48
C GLU A 333 24.65 -12.85 -2.77
N GLY A 334 25.11 -12.07 -1.80
CA GLY A 334 25.27 -10.61 -1.85
C GLY A 334 24.57 -9.91 -0.69
N GLU A 335 24.50 -8.57 -0.72
CA GLU A 335 23.82 -7.81 0.34
C GLU A 335 22.31 -7.86 0.15
N SER A 336 21.58 -8.26 1.20
CA SER A 336 20.13 -8.08 1.29
C SER A 336 19.81 -6.68 1.81
N VAL A 337 18.81 -6.01 1.22
CA VAL A 337 18.40 -4.67 1.64
C VAL A 337 16.94 -4.71 2.10
N SER A 338 16.69 -4.12 3.26
CA SER A 338 15.34 -3.93 3.81
C SER A 338 15.05 -2.44 3.97
N LEU A 339 13.96 -1.99 3.37
CA LEU A 339 13.48 -0.61 3.48
C LEU A 339 12.18 -0.61 4.28
N ARG A 340 12.11 0.16 5.38
CA ARG A 340 10.88 0.39 6.13
C ARG A 340 10.32 1.76 5.80
N LEU A 341 9.12 1.77 5.24
CA LEU A 341 8.40 2.97 4.81
C LEU A 341 7.61 3.54 6.00
N LEU A 342 8.04 4.70 6.50
CA LEU A 342 7.39 5.39 7.62
C LEU A 342 6.46 6.47 7.06
N ASN A 343 5.19 6.12 6.86
CA ASN A 343 4.21 7.07 6.37
C ASN A 343 3.75 7.98 7.52
N GLN A 344 3.76 9.30 7.30
CA GLN A 344 3.26 10.27 8.28
C GLN A 344 1.73 10.25 8.30
N GLU A 345 1.14 9.37 9.11
CA GLU A 345 -0.30 9.32 9.30
C GLU A 345 -0.75 10.31 10.38
N LYS A 346 -1.94 10.89 10.19
CA LYS A 346 -2.61 11.63 11.27
C LYS A 346 -3.15 10.62 12.28
N PHE A 347 -2.68 10.67 13.51
CA PHE A 347 -3.13 9.83 14.61
C PHE A 347 -4.34 10.46 15.29
N ASN A 348 -5.38 9.67 15.54
CA ASN A 348 -6.52 10.05 16.36
C ASN A 348 -7.21 8.79 16.90
N LEU A 349 -8.00 8.95 17.97
CA LEU A 349 -8.64 7.83 18.65
C LEU A 349 -9.68 7.12 17.76
N ALA A 350 -10.40 7.88 16.91
CA ALA A 350 -11.42 7.34 16.01
C ALA A 350 -10.85 6.35 14.97
N LYS A 351 -9.61 6.55 14.51
CA LYS A 351 -8.93 5.64 13.58
C LYS A 351 -8.70 4.24 14.18
N LEU A 352 -8.60 4.12 15.48
CA LEU A 352 -8.39 2.83 16.15
C LEU A 352 -9.63 1.94 16.09
N GLN A 353 -10.81 2.50 15.76
CA GLN A 353 -12.08 1.78 15.62
C GLN A 353 -12.37 0.84 16.81
N MET A 354 -12.12 1.34 18.02
CA MET A 354 -12.35 0.58 19.25
C MET A 354 -13.83 0.30 19.47
N GLU A 355 -14.13 -0.81 20.14
CA GLU A 355 -15.49 -1.04 20.64
C GLU A 355 -15.86 0.03 21.67
N PRO A 356 -17.11 0.49 21.72
CA PRO A 356 -17.53 1.60 22.61
C PRO A 356 -17.21 1.38 24.08
N PHE A 357 -17.23 0.13 24.55
CA PHE A 357 -16.91 -0.18 25.94
C PHE A 357 -15.42 -0.06 26.25
N VAL A 358 -14.52 -0.36 25.29
CA VAL A 358 -13.07 -0.15 25.43
C VAL A 358 -12.76 1.33 25.27
N GLN A 359 -13.33 2.00 24.26
CA GLN A 359 -13.11 3.41 24.02
C GLN A 359 -13.41 4.25 25.27
N ARG A 360 -14.55 4.02 25.94
CA ARG A 360 -14.90 4.71 27.20
C ARG A 360 -13.89 4.48 28.31
N LYS A 361 -13.35 3.25 28.44
CA LYS A 361 -12.28 2.96 29.42
C LYS A 361 -11.02 3.76 29.10
N ILE A 362 -10.63 3.81 27.83
CA ILE A 362 -9.45 4.57 27.39
C ILE A 362 -9.65 6.07 27.62
N GLU A 363 -10.77 6.64 27.22
CA GLU A 363 -11.09 8.05 27.45
C GLU A 363 -11.02 8.42 28.93
N ALA A 364 -11.54 7.55 29.81
CA ALA A 364 -11.43 7.74 31.27
C ALA A 364 -9.96 7.70 31.74
N LEU A 365 -9.15 6.78 31.24
CA LEU A 365 -7.71 6.68 31.55
C LEU A 365 -6.91 7.89 31.09
N LEU A 366 -7.21 8.42 29.91
CA LEU A 366 -6.53 9.60 29.32
C LEU A 366 -6.79 10.90 30.12
N ASN A 367 -7.86 10.93 30.92
CA ASN A 367 -8.22 12.06 31.77
C ASN A 367 -7.69 11.94 33.19
N LEU A 368 -6.94 10.88 33.52
CA LEU A 368 -6.34 10.75 34.83
C LEU A 368 -5.24 11.79 35.05
N PRO A 369 -5.12 12.33 36.30
CA PRO A 369 -4.07 13.30 36.60
C PRO A 369 -2.69 12.63 36.67
N ASN A 370 -2.60 11.36 37.02
CA ASN A 370 -1.35 10.63 37.19
C ASN A 370 -1.58 9.11 37.17
N GLY A 371 -0.50 8.38 36.96
CA GLY A 371 -0.49 6.91 36.91
C GLY A 371 0.24 6.41 35.68
N ILE A 372 0.40 5.09 35.57
CA ILE A 372 1.00 4.43 34.41
C ILE A 372 -0.07 3.66 33.67
N ILE A 373 -0.10 3.85 32.35
CA ILE A 373 -0.89 3.07 31.39
C ILE A 373 0.06 2.29 30.49
N LEU A 374 -0.04 0.97 30.48
CA LEU A 374 0.86 0.07 29.79
C LEU A 374 0.15 -0.64 28.64
N ILE A 375 0.72 -0.53 27.43
CA ILE A 375 0.26 -1.28 26.27
C ILE A 375 1.17 -2.48 26.06
N THR A 376 0.59 -3.67 25.96
CA THR A 376 1.33 -4.92 25.80
C THR A 376 1.05 -5.56 24.45
N GLY A 377 1.97 -6.38 23.98
CA GLY A 377 1.84 -7.13 22.74
C GLY A 377 3.18 -7.35 22.04
N PRO A 378 3.25 -8.26 21.07
CA PRO A 378 4.46 -8.51 20.28
C PRO A 378 4.82 -7.32 19.39
N THR A 379 5.99 -7.40 18.78
CA THR A 379 6.39 -6.46 17.72
C THR A 379 5.38 -6.50 16.57
N GLY A 380 5.00 -5.34 16.04
CA GLY A 380 4.02 -5.23 14.96
C GLY A 380 2.56 -5.33 15.39
N SER A 381 2.23 -5.37 16.69
CA SER A 381 0.84 -5.36 17.17
C SER A 381 0.17 -3.98 17.14
N GLY A 382 0.86 -2.92 16.72
CA GLY A 382 0.32 -1.56 16.58
C GLY A 382 0.38 -0.71 17.86
N LYS A 383 1.22 -1.07 18.84
CA LYS A 383 1.37 -0.34 20.11
C LYS A 383 1.71 1.13 19.92
N SER A 384 2.70 1.43 19.08
CA SER A 384 3.12 2.82 18.79
C SER A 384 1.98 3.64 18.18
N THR A 385 1.21 3.07 17.25
CA THR A 385 0.04 3.72 16.65
C THR A 385 -1.01 4.07 17.69
N SER A 386 -1.31 3.16 18.64
CA SER A 386 -2.24 3.42 19.73
C SER A 386 -1.71 4.47 20.68
N LEU A 387 -0.43 4.41 21.09
CA LEU A 387 0.19 5.42 21.94
C LEU A 387 0.15 6.81 21.29
N TYR A 388 0.53 6.91 20.00
CA TYR A 388 0.48 8.18 19.28
C TYR A 388 -0.95 8.71 19.15
N SER A 389 -1.95 7.83 18.97
CA SER A 389 -3.35 8.23 18.96
C SER A 389 -3.80 8.75 20.33
N PHE A 390 -3.36 8.11 21.44
CA PHE A 390 -3.64 8.58 22.79
C PHE A 390 -2.99 9.92 23.07
N LEU A 391 -1.68 10.06 22.74
CA LEU A 391 -0.98 11.32 22.92
C LEU A 391 -1.59 12.44 22.09
N SER A 392 -2.00 12.17 20.85
CA SER A 392 -2.65 13.17 19.98
C SER A 392 -3.98 13.64 20.54
N GLU A 393 -4.76 12.75 21.20
CA GLU A 393 -6.04 13.08 21.81
C GLU A 393 -5.89 14.04 23.01
N ILE A 394 -4.83 13.86 23.79
CA ILE A 394 -4.58 14.66 25.02
C ILE A 394 -3.58 15.80 24.79
N ASN A 395 -3.16 16.01 23.55
CA ASN A 395 -2.19 17.04 23.18
C ASN A 395 -2.87 18.42 23.08
N HIS A 396 -2.85 19.16 24.18
CA HIS A 396 -3.37 20.52 24.29
C HIS A 396 -2.24 21.49 24.65
N PRO A 397 -2.36 22.78 24.29
CA PRO A 397 -1.33 23.78 24.60
C PRO A 397 -0.99 23.90 26.11
N GLU A 398 -1.91 23.53 26.97
CA GLU A 398 -1.77 23.57 28.44
C GLU A 398 -1.04 22.35 29.01
N ARG A 399 -0.74 21.33 28.18
CA ARG A 399 -0.11 20.07 28.62
C ARG A 399 1.22 19.89 27.92
N ARG A 400 2.28 19.77 28.69
CA ARG A 400 3.60 19.46 28.19
C ARG A 400 3.79 17.96 28.07
N ILE A 401 3.88 17.45 26.85
CA ILE A 401 4.09 16.04 26.52
C ILE A 401 5.55 15.84 26.08
N VAL A 402 6.26 14.92 26.73
CA VAL A 402 7.63 14.55 26.40
C VAL A 402 7.72 13.04 26.23
N THR A 403 8.36 12.59 25.15
CA THR A 403 8.57 11.16 24.89
C THR A 403 10.06 10.82 24.83
N VAL A 404 10.39 9.56 25.13
CA VAL A 404 11.68 8.94 24.83
C VAL A 404 11.45 7.62 24.12
N GLU A 405 12.07 7.44 22.94
CA GLU A 405 11.76 6.39 21.98
C GLU A 405 13.03 5.81 21.35
N ASP A 406 12.98 4.55 20.93
CA ASP A 406 14.12 3.84 20.33
C ASP A 406 13.69 3.08 19.04
N PRO A 407 13.75 3.78 17.90
CA PRO A 407 13.81 5.23 17.70
C PRO A 407 12.41 5.86 17.59
N VAL A 408 12.35 7.20 17.42
CA VAL A 408 11.09 7.89 17.09
C VAL A 408 10.55 7.38 15.76
N GLU A 409 9.32 6.83 15.77
CA GLU A 409 8.68 6.27 14.57
C GLU A 409 8.03 7.34 13.69
N ASN A 410 7.27 8.24 14.30
CA ASN A 410 6.58 9.33 13.65
C ASN A 410 6.70 10.62 14.45
N LYS A 411 6.83 11.76 13.77
CA LYS A 411 6.84 13.07 14.41
C LYS A 411 5.42 13.49 14.78
N LEU A 412 5.22 13.83 16.05
CA LEU A 412 3.96 14.38 16.57
C LEU A 412 4.09 15.89 16.79
N THR A 413 3.27 16.67 16.09
CA THR A 413 3.25 18.13 16.26
C THR A 413 2.86 18.47 17.69
N GLY A 414 3.63 19.34 18.37
CA GLY A 414 3.36 19.76 19.75
C GLY A 414 3.89 18.81 20.82
N VAL A 415 4.54 17.71 20.46
CA VAL A 415 5.16 16.74 21.37
C VAL A 415 6.67 16.85 21.30
N MET A 416 7.36 16.88 22.42
CA MET A 416 8.82 16.83 22.48
C MET A 416 9.28 15.38 22.51
N GLN A 417 9.87 14.91 21.40
CA GLN A 417 10.28 13.52 21.22
C GLN A 417 11.81 13.39 21.28
N ILE A 418 12.30 12.55 22.16
CA ILE A 418 13.71 12.26 22.37
C ILE A 418 14.01 10.88 21.77
N ALA A 419 14.98 10.80 20.84
CA ALA A 419 15.48 9.52 20.37
C ALA A 419 16.61 9.02 21.27
N VAL A 420 16.54 7.77 21.71
CA VAL A 420 17.63 7.08 22.39
C VAL A 420 18.88 7.06 21.49
N LYS A 421 20.04 7.27 22.10
CA LYS A 421 21.37 7.18 21.48
C LYS A 421 22.31 6.51 22.47
N ALA A 422 22.29 5.18 22.48
CA ALA A 422 23.05 4.37 23.44
C ALA A 422 24.57 4.62 23.35
N GLU A 423 25.07 4.94 22.15
CA GLU A 423 26.49 5.19 21.86
C GLU A 423 27.06 6.37 22.66
N ILE A 424 26.23 7.35 23.00
CA ILE A 424 26.62 8.52 23.81
C ILE A 424 26.03 8.49 25.23
N GLY A 425 25.50 7.32 25.66
CA GLY A 425 24.89 7.15 27.00
C GLY A 425 23.50 7.72 27.18
N LEU A 426 22.82 8.19 26.10
CA LEU A 426 21.43 8.64 26.15
C LEU A 426 20.50 7.42 26.09
N THR A 427 20.37 6.71 27.20
CA THR A 427 19.47 5.56 27.38
C THR A 427 18.06 5.98 27.78
N PHE A 428 17.10 5.04 27.81
CA PHE A 428 15.74 5.29 28.34
C PHE A 428 15.78 5.84 29.77
N ALA A 429 16.52 5.23 30.66
CA ALA A 429 16.65 5.66 32.05
C ALA A 429 17.29 7.04 32.19
N ALA A 430 18.39 7.32 31.44
CA ALA A 430 19.06 8.61 31.47
C ALA A 430 18.17 9.74 30.95
N ALA A 431 17.48 9.51 29.82
CA ALA A 431 16.54 10.47 29.24
C ALA A 431 15.36 10.72 30.19
N LEU A 432 14.76 9.66 30.75
CA LEU A 432 13.60 9.78 31.66
C LEU A 432 13.93 10.60 32.91
N ARG A 433 15.12 10.40 33.53
CA ARG A 433 15.58 11.25 34.64
C ARG A 433 15.67 12.72 34.26
N SER A 434 16.05 13.02 33.04
CA SER A 434 16.16 14.41 32.54
C SER A 434 14.79 15.00 32.21
N ILE A 435 13.89 14.20 31.65
CA ILE A 435 12.50 14.56 31.35
C ILE A 435 11.80 15.03 32.63
N LEU A 436 11.94 14.29 33.75
CA LEU A 436 11.28 14.62 35.02
C LEU A 436 11.76 15.95 35.64
N ARG A 437 12.92 16.48 35.22
CA ARG A 437 13.38 17.81 35.64
C ARG A 437 12.96 18.92 34.68
N ALA A 438 12.26 18.54 33.61
CA ALA A 438 11.82 19.48 32.57
C ALA A 438 10.33 19.82 32.69
N ASP A 439 9.71 19.61 33.86
CA ASP A 439 8.31 19.93 34.16
C ASP A 439 7.30 19.38 33.13
N PRO A 440 7.29 18.06 32.85
CA PRO A 440 6.31 17.47 31.98
C PRO A 440 4.98 17.23 32.71
N ASN A 441 3.84 17.29 32.01
CA ASN A 441 2.56 16.78 32.52
C ASN A 441 2.39 15.31 32.15
N ILE A 442 2.83 14.96 30.94
CA ILE A 442 2.65 13.62 30.35
C ILE A 442 4.00 13.13 29.83
N VAL A 443 4.33 11.91 30.16
CA VAL A 443 5.57 11.25 29.73
C VAL A 443 5.24 9.98 28.98
N MET A 444 5.89 9.73 27.85
CA MET A 444 5.84 8.44 27.18
C MET A 444 7.25 7.85 27.10
N VAL A 445 7.38 6.63 27.60
CA VAL A 445 8.59 5.81 27.47
C VAL A 445 8.29 4.73 26.45
N GLY A 446 9.03 4.69 25.34
CA GLY A 446 8.76 3.79 24.22
C GLY A 446 8.55 2.35 24.68
N GLU A 447 9.41 1.86 25.56
CA GLU A 447 9.28 0.56 26.20
C GLU A 447 10.04 0.48 27.53
N ILE A 448 9.59 -0.41 28.40
CA ILE A 448 10.28 -0.77 29.65
C ILE A 448 10.91 -2.14 29.47
N ARG A 449 12.25 -2.18 29.45
CA ARG A 449 13.04 -3.43 29.27
C ARG A 449 13.72 -3.90 30.56
N ASP A 450 13.97 -2.99 31.50
CA ASP A 450 14.78 -3.21 32.69
C ASP A 450 14.18 -2.58 33.93
N LEU A 451 14.66 -3.02 35.10
CA LEU A 451 14.18 -2.56 36.41
C LEU A 451 14.42 -1.07 36.62
N GLU A 452 15.57 -0.54 36.17
CA GLU A 452 15.92 0.86 36.35
C GLU A 452 14.92 1.79 35.67
N THR A 453 14.58 1.52 34.41
CA THR A 453 13.56 2.27 33.65
C THR A 453 12.18 2.13 34.28
N ALA A 454 11.82 0.91 34.74
CA ALA A 454 10.53 0.65 35.43
C ALA A 454 10.39 1.47 36.72
N GLU A 455 11.40 1.46 37.59
CA GLU A 455 11.38 2.22 38.84
C GLU A 455 11.25 3.72 38.62
N ILE A 456 11.98 4.30 37.63
CA ILE A 456 11.90 5.72 37.33
C ILE A 456 10.51 6.09 36.83
N ALA A 457 9.93 5.27 35.93
CA ALA A 457 8.58 5.47 35.40
C ALA A 457 7.50 5.39 36.54
N ILE A 458 7.65 4.44 37.45
CA ILE A 458 6.79 4.29 38.61
C ILE A 458 6.89 5.53 39.51
N ARG A 459 8.09 5.95 39.86
CA ARG A 459 8.31 7.17 40.66
C ARG A 459 7.70 8.40 40.01
N ALA A 460 7.87 8.54 38.68
CA ALA A 460 7.26 9.62 37.90
C ALA A 460 5.73 9.64 38.09
N SER A 461 5.08 8.49 37.97
CA SER A 461 3.62 8.39 38.12
C SER A 461 3.14 8.70 39.53
N LEU A 462 3.90 8.30 40.54
CA LEU A 462 3.55 8.56 41.96
C LEU A 462 3.79 10.04 42.33
N THR A 463 4.64 10.75 41.58
CA THR A 463 4.93 12.18 41.79
C THR A 463 4.05 13.12 40.97
N GLY A 464 3.00 12.62 40.32
CA GLY A 464 1.97 13.46 39.69
C GLY A 464 1.95 13.44 38.16
N HIS A 465 2.74 12.57 37.51
CA HIS A 465 2.79 12.51 36.04
C HIS A 465 1.91 11.39 35.49
N LEU A 466 1.27 11.63 34.35
CA LEU A 466 0.63 10.57 33.55
C LEU A 466 1.69 9.95 32.64
N VAL A 467 1.95 8.65 32.82
CA VAL A 467 3.01 7.93 32.12
C VAL A 467 2.41 6.89 31.19
N PHE A 468 2.87 6.85 29.94
CA PHE A 468 2.56 5.81 28.97
C PHE A 468 3.81 5.00 28.65
N SER A 469 3.67 3.68 28.54
CA SER A 469 4.77 2.84 28.08
C SER A 469 4.28 1.54 27.46
N THR A 470 5.23 0.74 26.97
CA THR A 470 4.93 -0.59 26.43
C THR A 470 5.71 -1.69 27.14
N LEU A 471 5.14 -2.88 27.09
CA LEU A 471 5.77 -4.13 27.50
C LEU A 471 5.61 -5.18 26.38
N HIS A 472 6.50 -6.18 26.38
CA HIS A 472 6.41 -7.32 25.48
C HIS A 472 5.85 -8.53 26.23
N THR A 473 4.52 -8.58 26.41
CA THR A 473 3.79 -9.73 26.95
C THR A 473 2.67 -10.13 26.01
N ASN A 474 2.19 -11.35 26.12
CA ASN A 474 1.19 -11.88 25.24
C ASN A 474 -0.23 -11.39 25.54
N ASP A 475 -0.53 -11.14 26.81
CA ASP A 475 -1.80 -10.70 27.32
C ASP A 475 -1.63 -9.56 28.35
N ALA A 476 -2.72 -8.98 28.79
CA ALA A 476 -2.72 -7.87 29.76
C ALA A 476 -2.36 -8.34 31.18
N MET A 477 -2.76 -9.57 31.55
CA MET A 477 -2.44 -10.15 32.86
C MET A 477 -0.96 -10.42 33.00
N GLY A 478 -0.32 -10.94 31.94
CA GLY A 478 1.13 -11.15 31.87
C GLY A 478 1.94 -9.87 32.03
N GLY A 479 1.35 -8.70 31.79
CA GLY A 479 1.97 -7.40 32.07
C GLY A 479 2.26 -7.19 33.53
N ILE A 480 1.36 -7.63 34.45
CA ILE A 480 1.55 -7.58 35.89
C ILE A 480 2.75 -8.46 36.28
N SER A 481 2.70 -9.73 35.87
CA SER A 481 3.78 -10.69 36.17
C SER A 481 5.14 -10.20 35.65
N ARG A 482 5.15 -9.63 34.44
CA ARG A 482 6.38 -9.14 33.81
C ARG A 482 7.08 -8.04 34.60
N LEU A 483 6.32 -7.10 35.19
CA LEU A 483 6.90 -6.05 36.04
C LEU A 483 7.48 -6.65 37.31
N VAL A 484 6.77 -7.59 37.94
CA VAL A 484 7.26 -8.29 39.12
C VAL A 484 8.48 -9.13 38.84
N ASP A 485 8.52 -9.85 37.71
CA ASP A 485 9.66 -10.67 37.26
C ASP A 485 10.91 -9.81 36.95
N MET A 486 10.71 -8.56 36.53
CA MET A 486 11.80 -7.59 36.40
C MET A 486 12.36 -7.10 37.74
N GLY A 487 11.74 -7.44 38.84
CA GLY A 487 12.15 -7.05 40.20
C GLY A 487 11.38 -5.85 40.81
N VAL A 488 10.32 -5.39 40.12
CA VAL A 488 9.46 -4.34 40.70
C VAL A 488 8.63 -4.91 41.83
N GLU A 489 8.66 -4.25 42.97
CA GLU A 489 7.88 -4.64 44.14
C GLU A 489 6.36 -4.58 43.84
N PRO A 490 5.57 -5.63 44.13
CA PRO A 490 4.14 -5.70 43.83
C PRO A 490 3.31 -4.53 44.34
N PHE A 491 3.64 -3.99 45.52
CA PHE A 491 2.94 -2.82 46.07
C PHE A 491 3.17 -1.55 45.23
N LEU A 492 4.34 -1.41 44.60
CA LEU A 492 4.63 -0.30 43.67
C LEU A 492 3.83 -0.44 42.39
N VAL A 493 3.73 -1.66 41.84
CA VAL A 493 2.89 -1.93 40.67
C VAL A 493 1.44 -1.56 40.97
N SER A 494 0.92 -2.00 42.11
CA SER A 494 -0.48 -1.73 42.52
C SER A 494 -0.76 -0.24 42.71
N ALA A 495 0.19 0.51 43.27
CA ALA A 495 0.03 1.95 43.53
C ALA A 495 0.14 2.81 42.25
N ALA A 496 1.06 2.45 41.36
CA ALA A 496 1.43 3.26 40.18
C ALA A 496 0.59 2.97 38.95
N VAL A 497 0.35 1.67 38.63
CA VAL A 497 -0.30 1.29 37.40
C VAL A 497 -1.81 1.48 37.49
N ARG A 498 -2.41 1.98 36.41
CA ARG A 498 -3.85 2.20 36.25
C ARG A 498 -4.49 1.18 35.31
N ALA A 499 -3.78 0.78 34.27
CA ALA A 499 -4.30 -0.19 33.33
C ALA A 499 -3.19 -0.91 32.58
N PHE A 500 -3.49 -2.15 32.17
CA PHE A 500 -2.79 -2.90 31.15
C PHE A 500 -3.72 -3.10 29.95
N LEU A 501 -3.24 -2.77 28.75
CA LEU A 501 -3.92 -3.00 27.48
C LEU A 501 -3.11 -3.99 26.65
N ALA A 502 -3.64 -5.17 26.38
CA ALA A 502 -3.01 -6.00 25.36
C ALA A 502 -3.65 -5.76 24.00
N GLN A 503 -2.84 -5.85 22.97
CA GLN A 503 -3.22 -5.51 21.61
C GLN A 503 -2.65 -6.48 20.60
N ARG A 504 -3.48 -6.85 19.61
CA ARG A 504 -3.10 -7.59 18.40
C ARG A 504 -3.71 -6.93 17.19
N LEU A 505 -3.11 -7.13 16.02
CA LEU A 505 -3.67 -6.72 14.74
C LEU A 505 -4.22 -7.93 14.00
N VAL A 506 -5.43 -7.79 13.46
CA VAL A 506 -6.06 -8.71 12.51
C VAL A 506 -6.29 -7.98 11.20
N ARG A 507 -6.28 -8.71 10.07
CA ARG A 507 -6.57 -8.11 8.77
C ARG A 507 -8.04 -7.76 8.65
N ARG A 508 -8.33 -6.60 8.07
CA ARG A 508 -9.68 -6.13 7.82
C ARG A 508 -10.20 -6.72 6.52
N LEU A 509 -11.42 -7.26 6.53
CA LEU A 509 -12.10 -7.71 5.33
C LEU A 509 -12.25 -6.60 4.30
N CYS A 510 -11.99 -6.92 3.04
CA CYS A 510 -12.25 -6.01 1.94
C CYS A 510 -13.75 -5.71 1.83
N PRO A 511 -14.18 -4.44 1.90
CA PRO A 511 -15.61 -4.09 1.90
C PRO A 511 -16.29 -4.43 0.57
N HIS A 512 -15.53 -4.57 -0.52
CA HIS A 512 -16.06 -4.77 -1.87
C HIS A 512 -16.31 -6.25 -2.24
N CYS A 513 -15.63 -7.20 -1.56
CA CYS A 513 -15.73 -8.60 -1.93
C CYS A 513 -16.01 -9.55 -0.77
N LYS A 514 -16.26 -9.03 0.43
CA LYS A 514 -16.69 -9.88 1.54
C LYS A 514 -18.09 -10.43 1.29
N VAL A 515 -18.31 -11.69 1.64
CA VAL A 515 -19.62 -12.36 1.51
C VAL A 515 -20.04 -12.93 2.87
N PRO A 516 -21.33 -12.89 3.22
CA PRO A 516 -21.81 -13.44 4.48
C PRO A 516 -21.59 -14.97 4.52
N ARG A 517 -21.21 -15.47 5.70
CA ARG A 517 -21.06 -16.90 5.99
C ARG A 517 -22.15 -17.32 6.98
N VAL A 518 -22.91 -18.34 6.63
CA VAL A 518 -23.83 -18.96 7.57
C VAL A 518 -23.01 -19.85 8.50
N VAL A 519 -23.12 -19.64 9.80
CA VAL A 519 -22.46 -20.41 10.86
C VAL A 519 -23.56 -20.88 11.79
N SER A 520 -23.68 -22.19 12.01
CA SER A 520 -24.66 -22.76 12.96
C SER A 520 -24.32 -22.40 14.40
N ASP A 521 -25.29 -22.48 15.30
CA ASP A 521 -25.04 -22.23 16.73
C ASP A 521 -24.11 -23.30 17.34
N GLU A 522 -24.15 -24.53 16.80
CA GLU A 522 -23.21 -25.59 17.16
C GLU A 522 -21.77 -25.23 16.75
N ASP A 523 -21.58 -24.73 15.52
CA ASP A 523 -20.26 -24.28 15.07
C ASP A 523 -19.75 -23.09 15.90
N LYS A 524 -20.65 -22.15 16.26
CA LYS A 524 -20.26 -21.03 17.15
C LYS A 524 -19.77 -21.54 18.50
N LEU A 525 -20.49 -22.47 19.12
CA LEU A 525 -20.09 -23.08 20.39
C LEU A 525 -18.75 -23.80 20.28
N ASN A 526 -18.55 -24.59 19.23
CA ASN A 526 -17.28 -25.29 18.97
C ASN A 526 -16.09 -24.33 18.75
N LEU A 527 -16.34 -23.14 18.22
CA LEU A 527 -15.35 -22.08 18.02
C LEU A 527 -15.19 -21.15 19.24
N GLY A 528 -15.99 -21.36 20.30
CA GLY A 528 -16.03 -20.50 21.48
C GLY A 528 -16.59 -19.09 21.20
N ILE A 529 -17.47 -18.98 20.19
CA ILE A 529 -18.17 -17.71 19.89
C ILE A 529 -19.42 -17.64 20.76
N PRO A 530 -19.56 -16.62 21.61
CA PRO A 530 -20.76 -16.44 22.42
C PRO A 530 -22.02 -16.29 21.54
N LEU A 531 -23.10 -16.98 21.89
CA LEU A 531 -24.34 -16.96 21.10
C LEU A 531 -25.10 -15.63 21.19
N ASP A 532 -24.85 -14.86 22.23
CA ASP A 532 -25.47 -13.55 22.50
C ASP A 532 -24.84 -12.40 21.71
N ILE A 533 -23.72 -12.63 21.01
CA ILE A 533 -23.10 -11.61 20.15
C ILE A 533 -23.91 -11.51 18.85
N PRO A 534 -24.60 -10.35 18.59
CA PRO A 534 -25.40 -10.20 17.39
C PRO A 534 -24.54 -9.97 16.15
N GLY A 535 -25.03 -10.41 15.00
CA GLY A 535 -24.40 -10.14 13.70
C GLY A 535 -24.22 -11.38 12.84
N THR A 536 -23.48 -11.20 11.74
CA THR A 536 -23.23 -12.26 10.76
C THR A 536 -21.73 -12.25 10.42
N PRO A 537 -21.03 -13.37 10.55
CA PRO A 537 -19.66 -13.48 10.10
C PRO A 537 -19.56 -13.43 8.58
N TYR A 538 -18.42 -12.98 8.07
CA TYR A 538 -18.13 -12.87 6.65
C TYR A 538 -16.83 -13.59 6.31
N ILE A 539 -16.73 -14.02 5.06
CA ILE A 539 -15.52 -14.60 4.47
C ILE A 539 -15.04 -13.77 3.29
N THR A 540 -13.82 -14.02 2.87
CA THR A 540 -13.20 -13.38 1.71
C THR A 540 -13.60 -14.09 0.43
N LYS A 541 -13.91 -13.33 -0.64
CA LYS A 541 -14.03 -13.86 -2.01
C LYS A 541 -12.81 -13.50 -2.86
N GLY A 542 -12.20 -12.34 -2.57
CA GLY A 542 -11.18 -11.73 -3.42
C GLY A 542 -11.79 -10.83 -4.51
N CYS A 543 -11.10 -9.77 -4.87
CA CYS A 543 -11.41 -8.90 -6.00
C CYS A 543 -10.15 -8.10 -6.38
N ASP A 544 -10.18 -7.41 -7.51
CA ASP A 544 -9.04 -6.61 -7.99
C ASP A 544 -8.64 -5.50 -7.02
N ARG A 545 -9.62 -4.86 -6.34
CA ARG A 545 -9.33 -3.81 -5.34
C ARG A 545 -8.50 -4.29 -4.15
N CYS A 546 -8.64 -5.54 -3.75
CA CYS A 546 -7.82 -6.16 -2.72
C CYS A 546 -6.77 -7.12 -3.30
N ARG A 547 -6.56 -7.12 -4.62
CA ARG A 547 -5.62 -8.00 -5.34
C ARG A 547 -5.85 -9.48 -5.00
N ASN A 548 -7.11 -9.87 -4.98
CA ASN A 548 -7.57 -11.21 -4.66
C ASN A 548 -7.18 -11.73 -3.27
N THR A 549 -6.60 -10.88 -2.39
CA THR A 549 -6.29 -11.25 -1.00
C THR A 549 -7.54 -11.37 -0.12
N GLY A 550 -8.63 -10.71 -0.48
CA GLY A 550 -9.84 -10.61 0.31
C GLY A 550 -9.76 -9.66 1.50
N PHE A 551 -8.61 -9.00 1.74
CA PHE A 551 -8.36 -8.10 2.86
C PHE A 551 -7.89 -6.72 2.39
N SER A 552 -8.13 -5.69 3.20
CA SER A 552 -7.67 -4.33 2.97
C SER A 552 -7.47 -3.59 4.28
N GLY A 553 -6.22 -3.41 4.68
CA GLY A 553 -5.84 -2.80 5.94
C GLY A 553 -5.95 -3.75 7.13
N ARG A 554 -5.64 -3.21 8.30
CA ARG A 554 -5.65 -3.94 9.59
C ARG A 554 -6.54 -3.22 10.59
N LEU A 555 -7.03 -3.94 11.57
CA LEU A 555 -7.72 -3.41 12.73
C LEU A 555 -7.14 -4.04 14.01
N ALA A 556 -7.19 -3.30 15.10
CA ALA A 556 -6.71 -3.80 16.37
C ALA A 556 -7.84 -4.46 17.18
N ILE A 557 -7.49 -5.55 17.85
CA ILE A 557 -8.31 -6.17 18.89
C ILE A 557 -7.60 -5.97 20.22
N TYR A 558 -8.39 -5.75 21.25
CA TYR A 558 -7.91 -5.31 22.57
C TYR A 558 -8.45 -6.17 23.68
N GLU A 559 -7.67 -6.24 24.75
CA GLU A 559 -8.18 -6.55 26.08
C GLU A 559 -7.64 -5.52 27.07
N VAL A 560 -8.46 -5.13 28.04
CA VAL A 560 -8.12 -4.07 28.99
C VAL A 560 -8.40 -4.53 30.40
N ILE A 561 -7.35 -4.54 31.24
CA ILE A 561 -7.45 -4.77 32.66
C ILE A 561 -7.22 -3.44 33.37
N LEU A 562 -8.22 -3.00 34.14
CA LEU A 562 -8.11 -1.84 35.01
C LEU A 562 -7.62 -2.30 36.38
N LEU A 563 -6.69 -1.56 36.99
CA LEU A 563 -6.29 -1.78 38.35
C LEU A 563 -7.28 -1.05 39.30
N THR A 564 -8.47 -1.65 39.46
CA THR A 564 -9.46 -1.22 40.46
C THR A 564 -8.91 -1.39 41.89
N PRO A 565 -9.47 -0.75 42.89
CA PRO A 565 -9.02 -0.95 44.30
C PRO A 565 -8.95 -2.42 44.72
N ALA A 566 -9.92 -3.25 44.30
CA ALA A 566 -9.91 -4.68 44.57
C ALA A 566 -8.77 -5.40 43.83
N MET A 567 -8.50 -5.05 42.58
CA MET A 567 -7.39 -5.60 41.83
C MET A 567 -6.04 -5.14 42.41
N GLN A 568 -5.93 -3.89 42.83
CA GLN A 568 -4.72 -3.34 43.46
C GLN A 568 -4.37 -4.12 44.73
N GLU A 569 -5.36 -4.46 45.55
CA GLU A 569 -5.17 -5.27 46.76
C GLU A 569 -4.62 -6.65 46.43
N LEU A 570 -5.18 -7.33 45.40
CA LEU A 570 -4.70 -8.63 44.96
C LEU A 570 -3.25 -8.57 44.41
N VAL A 571 -2.93 -7.54 43.64
CA VAL A 571 -1.57 -7.35 43.13
C VAL A 571 -0.58 -7.06 44.24
N ALA A 572 -0.92 -6.17 45.20
CA ALA A 572 -0.06 -5.83 46.33
C ALA A 572 0.29 -7.04 47.21
N HIS A 573 -0.62 -8.00 47.33
CA HIS A 573 -0.43 -9.24 48.07
C HIS A 573 0.07 -10.42 47.23
N SER A 574 0.50 -10.17 45.98
CA SER A 574 0.98 -11.22 45.06
C SER A 574 -0.01 -12.38 44.92
N ALA A 575 -1.29 -12.07 44.79
CA ALA A 575 -2.33 -13.08 44.63
C ALA A 575 -2.08 -13.91 43.34
N SER A 576 -2.56 -15.15 43.34
CA SER A 576 -2.41 -16.03 42.19
C SER A 576 -3.14 -15.50 40.95
N ALA A 577 -2.61 -15.80 39.75
CA ALA A 577 -3.20 -15.38 38.49
C ALA A 577 -4.68 -15.75 38.32
N PRO A 578 -5.18 -16.94 38.76
CA PRO A 578 -6.60 -17.26 38.71
C PRO A 578 -7.48 -16.30 39.55
N LYS A 579 -7.04 -15.92 40.75
CA LYS A 579 -7.77 -14.96 41.57
C LYS A 579 -7.83 -13.57 40.96
N MET A 580 -6.73 -13.11 40.40
CA MET A 580 -6.68 -11.84 39.67
C MET A 580 -7.56 -11.88 38.41
N ARG A 581 -7.59 -13.01 37.69
CA ARG A 581 -8.46 -13.19 36.53
C ARG A 581 -9.94 -13.16 36.90
N GLU A 582 -10.34 -13.83 38.00
CA GLU A 582 -11.70 -13.79 38.52
C GLU A 582 -12.13 -12.36 38.87
N GLN A 583 -11.24 -11.60 39.54
CA GLN A 583 -11.51 -10.19 39.84
C GLN A 583 -11.62 -9.35 38.56
N ALA A 584 -10.75 -9.56 37.59
CA ALA A 584 -10.81 -8.85 36.30
C ALA A 584 -12.19 -9.05 35.63
N PHE A 585 -12.73 -10.27 35.61
CA PHE A 585 -14.07 -10.54 35.08
C PHE A 585 -15.17 -9.80 35.84
N ARG A 586 -15.07 -9.73 37.20
CA ARG A 586 -16.01 -8.93 38.03
C ARG A 586 -15.92 -7.44 37.68
N ASP A 587 -14.74 -6.95 37.30
CA ASP A 587 -14.49 -5.56 36.91
C ASP A 587 -14.82 -5.28 35.43
N GLY A 588 -15.48 -6.24 34.74
CA GLY A 588 -15.89 -6.09 33.32
C GLY A 588 -14.74 -6.24 32.32
N TYR A 589 -13.77 -7.10 32.64
CA TYR A 589 -12.76 -7.53 31.67
C TYR A 589 -13.41 -8.36 30.57
N VAL A 590 -13.00 -8.08 29.33
CA VAL A 590 -13.40 -8.84 28.14
C VAL A 590 -12.13 -9.41 27.52
N PRO A 591 -12.02 -10.74 27.42
CA PRO A 591 -10.88 -11.39 26.77
C PRO A 591 -10.70 -10.93 25.32
N MET A 592 -9.46 -10.90 24.86
CA MET A 592 -9.12 -10.45 23.49
C MET A 592 -9.86 -11.24 22.42
N ARG A 593 -10.02 -12.56 22.61
CA ARG A 593 -10.77 -13.43 21.70
C ARG A 593 -12.25 -13.03 21.62
N THR A 594 -12.89 -12.76 22.76
CA THR A 594 -14.29 -12.29 22.80
C THR A 594 -14.44 -10.92 22.13
N TYR A 595 -13.48 -10.01 22.33
CA TYR A 595 -13.42 -8.75 21.58
C TYR A 595 -13.31 -9.01 20.06
N GLY A 596 -12.47 -9.95 19.67
CA GLY A 596 -12.31 -10.36 18.28
C GLY A 596 -13.60 -10.89 17.66
N TRP A 597 -14.39 -11.68 18.43
CA TRP A 597 -15.69 -12.18 17.98
C TRP A 597 -16.69 -11.05 17.69
N ASN A 598 -16.70 -9.97 18.47
CA ASN A 598 -17.51 -8.79 18.13
C ASN A 598 -17.12 -8.23 16.74
N LYS A 599 -15.81 -8.14 16.44
CA LYS A 599 -15.34 -7.67 15.12
C LYS A 599 -15.69 -8.63 13.98
N VAL A 600 -15.69 -9.94 14.23
CA VAL A 600 -16.13 -10.97 13.28
C VAL A 600 -17.61 -10.82 12.95
N MET A 601 -18.44 -10.68 14.00
CA MET A 601 -19.89 -10.57 13.86
C MET A 601 -20.34 -9.25 13.22
N GLN A 602 -19.52 -8.20 13.34
CA GLN A 602 -19.67 -6.93 12.59
C GLN A 602 -19.21 -7.04 11.12
N GLY A 603 -18.66 -8.18 10.70
CA GLY A 603 -18.14 -8.37 9.35
C GLY A 603 -16.90 -7.51 9.05
N MET A 604 -16.08 -7.23 10.06
CA MET A 604 -14.85 -6.45 9.93
C MET A 604 -13.62 -7.33 9.70
N THR A 605 -13.60 -8.55 10.22
CA THR A 605 -12.52 -9.55 10.06
C THR A 605 -13.11 -10.95 9.95
N THR A 606 -12.26 -11.98 9.84
CA THR A 606 -12.71 -13.37 9.76
C THR A 606 -12.45 -14.13 11.06
N ILE A 607 -13.11 -15.26 11.20
CA ILE A 607 -12.92 -16.21 12.32
C ILE A 607 -11.45 -16.65 12.39
N GLU A 608 -10.88 -17.00 11.25
CA GLU A 608 -9.51 -17.52 11.13
C GLU A 608 -8.46 -16.49 11.57
N GLU A 609 -8.68 -15.20 11.26
CA GLU A 609 -7.79 -14.12 11.70
C GLU A 609 -7.77 -13.98 13.21
N VAL A 610 -8.95 -14.01 13.85
CA VAL A 610 -9.03 -13.92 15.32
C VAL A 610 -8.39 -15.13 15.99
N ILE A 611 -8.67 -16.34 15.52
CA ILE A 611 -8.05 -17.56 16.05
C ILE A 611 -6.54 -17.50 15.90
N SER A 612 -6.02 -17.09 14.76
CA SER A 612 -4.57 -17.10 14.49
C SER A 612 -3.76 -16.22 15.44
N VAL A 613 -4.34 -15.14 15.96
CA VAL A 613 -3.65 -14.20 16.87
C VAL A 613 -3.97 -14.41 18.35
N THR A 614 -4.98 -15.24 18.66
CA THR A 614 -5.41 -15.56 20.04
C THR A 614 -5.26 -17.04 20.42
N SER A 615 -4.59 -17.85 19.59
CA SER A 615 -4.42 -19.29 19.85
C SER A 615 -3.53 -19.61 21.06
N SER A 616 -2.72 -18.67 21.53
CA SER A 616 -1.97 -18.82 22.79
C SER A 616 -2.85 -18.87 24.03
N ASP A 617 -4.13 -18.48 23.91
CA ASP A 617 -5.06 -18.42 25.05
C ASP A 617 -5.72 -19.79 25.36
N ILE A 618 -5.46 -20.82 24.53
CA ILE A 618 -6.06 -22.17 24.68
C ILE A 618 -5.25 -23.06 25.66
N GLY A 619 -4.03 -22.68 26.03
CA GLY A 619 -3.14 -23.49 26.84
C GLY A 619 -3.24 -23.33 28.36
N GLY A 620 -4.32 -22.73 28.88
CA GLY A 620 -4.44 -22.38 30.30
C GLY A 620 -5.66 -22.96 31.05
N ASP A 621 -6.43 -23.84 30.43
CA ASP A 621 -7.61 -24.45 31.06
C ASP A 621 -7.49 -26.00 31.11
N ASP A 622 -6.35 -26.53 31.66
CA ASP A 622 -6.25 -27.91 32.17
C ASP A 622 -5.83 -27.90 33.65
#